data_0cef2c69a9477d90ee12d45c0fc7bbfe
#
_entry.id   0cef2c69a9477d90ee12d45c0fc7bbfe
#
_cell.length_a   1.000
_cell.length_b   1.000
_cell.length_c   1.000
_cell.angle_alpha   90.00
_cell.angle_beta   90.00
_cell.angle_gamma   90.00
#
_symmetry.space_group_name_H-M   'P 1'
#
loop_
_entity.id
_entity.type
_entity.pdbx_description
1 polymer ?
#
loop_
_entity_poly.entity_id
_entity_poly.type
_entity_poly.pdbx_seq_one_letter_code
_entity_poly.pdbx_strand_id
1 'polypeptide(L)'
;MKGKCEMKNLTKVLSLFLVLTMLLCFPVAVSAAELEDATIDESKTGSLTIYKYDLTGAEKDGVWDSSYVSTGVYDEAGVNNVLGSSTSSTLGNGETGYGYAIKGVQFTYVKVADIFQYGETENSDGHVEILYAVDKAKGSDLLNTLGLADGKNRYEKADALDETKYFYQSDVLISALSSGLTANATTVKNAMERYAATNGTAMPLTDSYGKTKAENLPLGLYLVAETKVPEMVVSTTDPFLVSVPMTSVNGTNASDGGTRWIYDITLYPKNLTGIPSLEKTLREAKADTGKTDDYAHTGTASAGDTIDYQIISTLPSITSEATYLSCYTFIDTLSAGLTYTKGDVALEVFSDTACKNAVTTWKEADGYFTVSYNDVNGKTAMTVEMTAKGLTEINKSKAVYADASMVNSGFSDCTMRLTYTAKVDSDNSLVVGDKGNDNKVVLTWKRTSETFYDTLVDDAHVYTYGIDLTKLFSDGKGDFSKVEFLVQNKTDNYYVQAKLNQDE
;
A
#
# COMPACT_ATOMS: atom_id res chain seq x y z
N MET A 1 -20.36 5.39 -7.39
CA MET A 1 -19.56 4.21 -7.75
C MET A 1 -18.49 4.40 -8.84
N LYS A 2 -18.36 5.56 -9.50
CA LYS A 2 -17.29 5.81 -10.50
C LYS A 2 -15.96 6.37 -9.91
N GLY A 3 -15.94 6.83 -8.68
CA GLY A 3 -14.77 7.47 -8.09
C GLY A 3 -13.70 6.55 -7.47
N LYS A 4 -14.07 5.33 -7.05
CA LYS A 4 -13.12 4.41 -6.37
C LYS A 4 -12.20 3.64 -7.35
N CYS A 5 -12.57 3.51 -8.62
CA CYS A 5 -11.73 2.83 -9.61
C CYS A 5 -10.61 3.75 -10.16
N GLU A 6 -10.84 5.05 -10.16
CA GLU A 6 -9.85 6.02 -10.63
C GLU A 6 -8.71 6.25 -9.62
N MET A 7 -8.98 6.11 -8.30
CA MET A 7 -7.92 6.26 -7.28
C MET A 7 -6.88 5.13 -7.28
N LYS A 8 -7.28 3.86 -7.53
CA LYS A 8 -6.31 2.75 -7.63
C LYS A 8 -5.38 2.88 -8.84
N ASN A 9 -5.89 3.42 -9.93
CA ASN A 9 -5.07 3.69 -11.11
C ASN A 9 -4.23 4.97 -10.93
N LEU A 10 -4.71 5.94 -10.16
CA LEU A 10 -3.99 7.17 -9.87
C LEU A 10 -2.79 6.90 -8.96
N THR A 11 -2.91 6.02 -7.97
CA THR A 11 -1.81 5.68 -7.04
C THR A 11 -0.71 4.88 -7.75
N LYS A 12 -1.09 3.95 -8.64
CA LYS A 12 -0.12 3.22 -9.49
C LYS A 12 0.55 4.13 -10.52
N VAL A 13 -0.18 5.09 -11.08
CA VAL A 13 0.34 6.10 -11.99
C VAL A 13 1.17 7.14 -11.24
N LEU A 14 0.84 7.46 -9.98
CA LEU A 14 1.58 8.43 -9.17
C LEU A 14 2.95 7.88 -8.72
N SER A 15 3.05 6.61 -8.35
CA SER A 15 4.35 5.98 -8.06
C SER A 15 5.24 5.90 -9.31
N LEU A 16 4.64 5.62 -10.47
CA LEU A 16 5.34 5.61 -11.76
C LEU A 16 5.75 7.02 -12.19
N PHE A 17 4.88 8.04 -11.99
CA PHE A 17 5.21 9.44 -12.31
C PHE A 17 6.32 9.99 -11.41
N LEU A 18 6.39 9.57 -10.16
CA LEU A 18 7.41 10.04 -9.22
C LEU A 18 8.81 9.49 -9.55
N VAL A 19 8.88 8.27 -10.08
CA VAL A 19 10.13 7.68 -10.61
C VAL A 19 10.48 8.34 -11.97
N LEU A 20 9.48 8.59 -12.81
CA LEU A 20 9.69 9.15 -14.14
C LEU A 20 10.16 10.62 -14.09
N THR A 21 9.71 11.42 -13.13
CA THR A 21 10.16 12.81 -12.97
C THR A 21 11.59 12.93 -12.43
N MET A 22 12.13 11.90 -11.77
CA MET A 22 13.53 11.87 -11.35
C MET A 22 14.50 11.57 -12.49
N LEU A 23 14.02 11.11 -13.65
CA LEU A 23 14.85 10.47 -14.68
C LEU A 23 14.86 11.16 -16.05
N LEU A 24 14.12 12.25 -16.23
CA LEU A 24 14.14 13.00 -17.48
C LEU A 24 15.41 13.86 -17.58
N CYS A 25 16.55 13.21 -17.83
CA CYS A 25 17.70 13.90 -18.44
C CYS A 25 17.40 14.10 -19.93
N PHE A 26 16.74 15.19 -20.28
CA PHE A 26 16.65 15.59 -21.69
C PHE A 26 18.01 16.06 -22.17
N PRO A 27 18.44 15.69 -23.36
CA PRO A 27 19.58 16.34 -23.99
C PRO A 27 19.19 17.80 -24.25
N VAL A 28 19.79 18.72 -23.52
CA VAL A 28 19.63 20.14 -23.79
C VAL A 28 20.60 20.48 -24.90
N ALA A 29 20.08 20.96 -26.02
CA ALA A 29 20.89 21.60 -27.05
C ALA A 29 21.45 22.91 -26.49
N VAL A 30 22.72 22.94 -26.17
CA VAL A 30 23.40 24.13 -25.63
C VAL A 30 24.01 24.96 -26.77
N SER A 31 23.81 26.26 -26.75
CA SER A 31 24.41 27.16 -27.71
C SER A 31 25.90 27.36 -27.44
N ALA A 32 26.69 27.54 -28.49
CA ALA A 32 28.16 27.54 -28.50
C ALA A 32 28.89 28.54 -27.57
N ALA A 33 28.21 29.34 -26.77
CA ALA A 33 28.83 30.34 -25.88
C ALA A 33 29.08 29.86 -24.44
N GLU A 34 28.61 28.64 -24.05
CA GLU A 34 28.71 28.13 -22.67
C GLU A 34 29.26 26.69 -22.62
N LEU A 35 30.16 26.34 -23.52
CA LEU A 35 30.66 24.97 -23.70
C LEU A 35 31.43 24.38 -22.50
N GLU A 36 31.99 25.18 -21.62
CA GLU A 36 32.79 24.70 -20.49
C GLU A 36 31.95 23.97 -19.43
N ASP A 37 30.66 24.29 -19.29
CA ASP A 37 29.74 23.63 -18.35
C ASP A 37 28.88 22.53 -19.04
N ALA A 38 28.90 22.44 -20.37
CA ALA A 38 28.08 21.54 -21.15
C ALA A 38 28.67 20.13 -21.32
N THR A 39 29.98 19.99 -21.13
CA THR A 39 30.69 18.71 -21.25
C THR A 39 30.89 18.04 -19.92
N ILE A 40 30.80 16.71 -19.92
CA ILE A 40 31.08 15.93 -18.71
C ILE A 40 32.60 15.92 -18.49
N ASP A 41 33.03 16.27 -17.27
CA ASP A 41 34.42 16.14 -16.86
C ASP A 41 34.69 14.67 -16.45
N GLU A 42 35.24 13.89 -17.38
CA GLU A 42 35.52 12.46 -17.21
C GLU A 42 36.58 12.15 -16.17
N SER A 43 37.31 13.17 -15.70
CA SER A 43 38.34 13.02 -14.64
C SER A 43 37.72 12.94 -13.24
N LYS A 44 36.46 13.26 -13.10
CA LYS A 44 35.73 13.27 -11.84
C LYS A 44 35.13 11.91 -11.51
N THR A 45 34.86 11.70 -10.26
CA THR A 45 33.94 10.69 -9.73
C THR A 45 32.75 11.40 -9.11
N GLY A 46 31.65 10.68 -8.91
CA GLY A 46 30.49 11.23 -8.24
C GLY A 46 30.13 10.51 -6.96
N SER A 47 29.02 10.91 -6.38
CA SER A 47 28.43 10.23 -5.23
C SER A 47 26.90 10.12 -5.38
N LEU A 48 26.33 9.12 -4.69
CA LEU A 48 24.90 8.92 -4.61
C LEU A 48 24.48 8.92 -3.13
N THR A 49 23.72 9.93 -2.74
CA THR A 49 23.10 10.03 -1.42
C THR A 49 21.63 9.74 -1.54
N ILE A 50 21.10 8.87 -0.70
CA ILE A 50 19.69 8.50 -0.67
C ILE A 50 19.12 8.81 0.71
N TYR A 51 17.98 9.48 0.73
CA TYR A 51 17.17 9.69 1.92
C TYR A 51 15.85 8.94 1.73
N LYS A 52 15.59 7.95 2.57
CA LYS A 52 14.44 7.07 2.48
C LYS A 52 13.32 7.50 3.42
N TYR A 53 12.10 7.66 2.87
CA TYR A 53 10.94 8.13 3.60
C TYR A 53 9.72 7.22 3.46
N ASP A 54 8.87 7.23 4.49
CA ASP A 54 7.55 6.61 4.53
C ASP A 54 6.48 7.58 3.99
N LEU A 55 6.08 7.37 2.73
CA LEU A 55 5.07 8.20 2.10
C LEU A 55 3.68 8.00 2.71
N THR A 56 3.34 6.77 3.11
CA THR A 56 2.01 6.48 3.67
C THR A 56 1.79 7.20 4.99
N GLY A 57 2.80 7.22 5.86
CA GLY A 57 2.74 8.00 7.10
C GLY A 57 2.55 9.48 6.81
N ALA A 58 3.31 10.03 5.86
CA ALA A 58 3.21 11.44 5.47
C ALA A 58 1.86 11.80 4.83
N GLU A 59 1.29 10.93 4.00
CA GLU A 59 -0.05 11.10 3.41
C GLU A 59 -1.15 11.03 4.47
N LYS A 60 -1.07 10.07 5.39
CA LYS A 60 -2.03 9.90 6.49
C LYS A 60 -2.09 11.13 7.39
N ASP A 61 -0.95 11.71 7.68
CA ASP A 61 -0.83 12.90 8.53
C ASP A 61 -1.09 14.22 7.76
N GLY A 62 -1.34 14.13 6.45
CA GLY A 62 -1.66 15.27 5.60
C GLY A 62 -0.50 16.25 5.38
N VAL A 63 0.74 15.80 5.57
CA VAL A 63 1.95 16.61 5.39
C VAL A 63 2.59 16.44 4.01
N TRP A 64 2.22 15.37 3.29
CA TRP A 64 2.77 15.11 1.96
C TRP A 64 2.24 16.09 0.91
N ASP A 65 3.14 16.77 0.22
CA ASP A 65 2.83 17.58 -0.96
C ASP A 65 3.27 16.83 -2.23
N SER A 66 2.29 16.33 -2.98
CA SER A 66 2.52 15.58 -4.23
C SER A 66 3.09 16.44 -5.35
N SER A 67 3.10 17.77 -5.22
CA SER A 67 3.69 18.69 -6.19
C SER A 67 5.20 18.82 -6.03
N TYR A 68 5.78 18.33 -4.92
CA TYR A 68 7.22 18.38 -4.71
C TYR A 68 7.97 17.47 -5.68
N VAL A 69 8.93 18.04 -6.36
CA VAL A 69 9.82 17.34 -7.30
C VAL A 69 11.26 17.46 -6.83
N SER A 70 11.93 16.30 -6.67
CA SER A 70 13.36 16.27 -6.36
C SER A 70 14.19 16.81 -7.54
N THR A 71 15.20 17.62 -7.21
CA THR A 71 16.05 18.28 -8.21
C THR A 71 17.37 17.56 -8.47
N GLY A 72 17.64 16.48 -7.75
CA GLY A 72 18.91 15.76 -7.80
C GLY A 72 19.98 16.30 -6.85
N VAL A 73 19.71 17.44 -6.18
CA VAL A 73 20.57 18.00 -5.13
C VAL A 73 19.89 17.95 -3.77
N TYR A 74 20.66 18.12 -2.71
CA TYR A 74 20.12 18.17 -1.36
C TYR A 74 19.26 19.41 -1.16
N ASP A 75 18.02 19.20 -0.80
CA ASP A 75 17.02 20.25 -0.53
C ASP A 75 16.36 20.02 0.83
N GLU A 76 17.04 20.47 1.90
CA GLU A 76 16.55 20.32 3.27
C GLU A 76 15.22 21.03 3.51
N ALA A 77 15.08 22.24 2.99
CA ALA A 77 13.87 23.04 3.20
C ALA A 77 12.65 22.42 2.51
N GLY A 78 12.79 21.99 1.26
CA GLY A 78 11.73 21.34 0.51
C GLY A 78 11.33 20.00 1.15
N VAL A 79 12.31 19.17 1.51
CA VAL A 79 12.07 17.88 2.16
C VAL A 79 11.40 18.04 3.52
N ASN A 80 11.84 18.99 4.34
CA ASN A 80 11.23 19.25 5.64
C ASN A 80 9.79 19.74 5.51
N ASN A 81 9.49 20.55 4.51
CA ASN A 81 8.14 21.04 4.26
C ASN A 81 7.17 19.95 3.81
N VAL A 82 7.62 18.99 3.02
CA VAL A 82 6.75 17.95 2.43
C VAL A 82 6.73 16.65 3.21
N LEU A 83 7.73 16.38 4.04
CA LEU A 83 7.87 15.12 4.77
C LEU A 83 7.99 15.29 6.28
N GLY A 84 7.87 16.52 6.79
CA GLY A 84 7.95 16.78 8.24
C GLY A 84 9.24 16.28 8.90
N SER A 85 10.34 16.17 8.13
CA SER A 85 11.58 15.55 8.58
C SER A 85 12.31 16.30 9.70
N SER A 86 11.88 17.54 9.99
CA SER A 86 12.33 18.32 11.15
C SER A 86 11.76 17.85 12.50
N THR A 87 10.71 17.02 12.49
CA THR A 87 10.10 16.51 13.72
C THR A 87 10.82 15.24 14.16
N SER A 88 11.57 15.30 15.24
CA SER A 88 12.16 14.11 15.86
C SER A 88 11.14 13.35 16.68
N SER A 89 11.11 12.03 16.57
CA SER A 89 10.37 11.14 17.46
C SER A 89 11.32 10.13 18.11
N THR A 90 11.03 9.74 19.33
CA THR A 90 11.77 8.64 19.98
C THR A 90 11.23 7.32 19.41
N LEU A 91 12.08 6.58 18.72
CA LEU A 91 11.76 5.24 18.25
C LEU A 91 11.66 4.27 19.43
N GLY A 92 10.94 3.16 19.27
CA GLY A 92 10.69 2.22 20.34
C GLY A 92 11.91 1.50 20.91
N ASN A 93 13.07 1.60 20.23
CA ASN A 93 14.35 1.17 20.77
C ASN A 93 15.13 2.28 21.52
N GLY A 94 14.49 3.44 21.75
CA GLY A 94 15.10 4.60 22.42
C GLY A 94 15.95 5.49 21.51
N GLU A 95 16.08 5.16 20.22
CA GLU A 95 16.79 6.00 19.25
C GLU A 95 15.94 7.18 18.78
N THR A 96 16.58 8.24 18.32
CA THR A 96 15.88 9.38 17.71
C THR A 96 15.69 9.12 16.22
N GLY A 97 14.45 9.13 15.77
CA GLY A 97 14.07 9.14 14.35
C GLY A 97 13.62 10.54 13.92
N TYR A 98 13.66 10.82 12.62
CA TYR A 98 13.26 12.09 12.05
C TYR A 98 12.04 11.92 11.15
N GLY A 99 10.92 12.47 11.58
CA GLY A 99 9.70 12.49 10.81
C GLY A 99 9.34 11.12 10.23
N TYR A 100 9.29 11.03 8.92
CA TYR A 100 8.97 9.80 8.19
C TYR A 100 10.21 9.08 7.64
N ALA A 101 11.38 9.33 8.20
CA ALA A 101 12.62 8.68 7.80
C ALA A 101 12.60 7.19 8.12
N ILE A 102 13.05 6.35 7.19
CA ILE A 102 13.13 4.90 7.38
C ILE A 102 14.58 4.48 7.58
N LYS A 103 14.92 4.01 8.79
CA LYS A 103 16.21 3.44 9.14
C LYS A 103 16.30 1.97 8.73
N GLY A 104 17.48 1.51 8.35
CA GLY A 104 17.78 0.09 8.14
C GLY A 104 17.50 -0.44 6.75
N VAL A 105 17.14 0.41 5.79
CA VAL A 105 17.02 0.03 4.37
C VAL A 105 18.41 -0.09 3.76
N GLN A 106 18.65 -1.14 2.97
CA GLN A 106 19.85 -1.30 2.17
C GLN A 106 19.52 -1.13 0.70
N PHE A 107 20.16 -0.14 0.09
CA PHE A 107 20.20 -0.03 -1.36
C PHE A 107 21.42 -0.74 -1.90
N THR A 108 21.28 -1.31 -3.08
CA THR A 108 22.39 -1.88 -3.84
C THR A 108 22.42 -1.21 -5.21
N TYR A 109 23.60 -0.76 -5.60
CA TYR A 109 23.80 -0.15 -6.92
C TYR A 109 24.72 -1.00 -7.78
N VAL A 110 24.46 -1.00 -9.06
CA VAL A 110 25.31 -1.65 -10.08
C VAL A 110 25.47 -0.72 -11.27
N LYS A 111 26.71 -0.48 -11.69
CA LYS A 111 26.99 0.26 -12.92
C LYS A 111 26.61 -0.61 -14.11
N VAL A 112 25.59 -0.21 -14.87
CA VAL A 112 25.04 -0.97 -16.00
C VAL A 112 25.52 -0.47 -17.36
N ALA A 113 26.00 0.77 -17.42
CA ALA A 113 26.59 1.33 -18.63
C ALA A 113 27.67 2.36 -18.32
N ASP A 114 28.66 2.46 -19.21
CA ASP A 114 29.58 3.60 -19.23
C ASP A 114 28.91 4.78 -19.90
N ILE A 115 29.20 5.99 -19.41
CA ILE A 115 28.78 7.21 -20.08
C ILE A 115 29.75 7.52 -21.22
N PHE A 116 29.23 7.96 -22.34
CA PHE A 116 30.01 8.23 -23.53
C PHE A 116 29.52 9.52 -24.19
N GLN A 117 30.44 10.45 -24.42
CA GLN A 117 30.17 11.69 -25.14
C GLN A 117 30.40 11.47 -26.64
N TYR A 118 29.30 11.45 -27.42
CA TYR A 118 29.33 11.22 -28.86
C TYR A 118 29.07 12.52 -29.60
N GLY A 119 29.97 12.92 -30.44
CA GLY A 119 29.83 14.09 -31.30
C GLY A 119 31.21 14.64 -31.67
N GLU A 120 31.26 15.39 -32.75
CA GLU A 120 32.50 16.03 -33.15
C GLU A 120 32.64 17.36 -32.41
N THR A 121 33.68 17.50 -31.61
CA THR A 121 34.07 18.76 -30.99
C THR A 121 34.43 19.83 -32.02
N GLU A 122 34.49 19.46 -33.29
CA GLU A 122 34.88 20.33 -34.41
C GLU A 122 33.74 20.66 -35.41
N ASN A 123 32.50 20.14 -35.16
CA ASN A 123 31.39 20.52 -36.04
C ASN A 123 30.80 21.88 -35.64
N SER A 124 30.42 22.64 -36.64
CA SER A 124 29.99 24.04 -36.55
C SER A 124 28.76 24.35 -35.69
N ASP A 125 28.11 23.32 -35.15
CA ASP A 125 26.97 23.39 -34.27
C ASP A 125 27.23 22.90 -32.82
N GLY A 126 28.43 22.38 -32.51
CA GLY A 126 28.87 22.06 -31.16
C GLY A 126 27.99 21.09 -30.38
N HIS A 127 27.23 20.21 -31.07
CA HIS A 127 26.29 19.30 -30.45
C HIS A 127 26.99 18.02 -30.00
N VAL A 128 26.98 17.76 -28.70
CA VAL A 128 27.48 16.52 -28.10
C VAL A 128 26.29 15.71 -27.59
N GLU A 129 26.20 14.47 -28.02
CA GLU A 129 25.16 13.56 -27.58
C GLU A 129 25.69 12.64 -26.50
N ILE A 130 24.93 12.48 -25.41
CA ILE A 130 25.31 11.58 -24.31
C ILE A 130 24.70 10.22 -24.56
N LEU A 131 25.56 9.21 -24.68
CA LEU A 131 25.19 7.82 -24.86
C LEU A 131 25.62 6.98 -23.65
N TYR A 132 24.91 5.89 -23.44
CA TYR A 132 25.23 4.88 -22.44
C TYR A 132 25.66 3.60 -23.13
N ALA A 133 26.89 3.19 -22.87
CA ALA A 133 27.54 2.04 -23.48
C ALA A 133 27.38 0.81 -22.58
N VAL A 134 26.46 -0.09 -22.92
CA VAL A 134 26.19 -1.35 -22.21
C VAL A 134 27.04 -2.46 -22.78
N ASP A 135 27.81 -3.14 -21.93
CA ASP A 135 28.60 -4.32 -22.31
C ASP A 135 27.67 -5.48 -22.76
N LYS A 136 27.89 -6.04 -23.93
CA LYS A 136 27.03 -7.08 -24.53
C LYS A 136 26.98 -8.35 -23.69
N ALA A 137 28.08 -8.74 -23.08
CA ALA A 137 28.16 -9.96 -22.31
C ALA A 137 27.61 -9.75 -20.88
N LYS A 138 28.04 -8.68 -20.20
CA LYS A 138 27.62 -8.41 -18.81
C LYS A 138 26.22 -7.84 -18.70
N GLY A 139 25.77 -7.09 -19.71
CA GLY A 139 24.45 -6.46 -19.73
C GLY A 139 23.34 -7.31 -20.35
N SER A 140 23.63 -8.54 -20.81
CA SER A 140 22.66 -9.36 -21.55
C SER A 140 21.37 -9.61 -20.74
N ASP A 141 21.47 -9.98 -19.47
CA ASP A 141 20.31 -10.26 -18.62
C ASP A 141 19.48 -9.00 -18.34
N LEU A 142 20.15 -7.86 -18.12
CA LEU A 142 19.50 -6.56 -17.99
C LEU A 142 18.74 -6.21 -19.27
N LEU A 143 19.39 -6.26 -20.43
CA LEU A 143 18.79 -5.92 -21.71
C LEU A 143 17.62 -6.85 -22.08
N ASN A 144 17.75 -8.14 -21.79
CA ASN A 144 16.65 -9.09 -21.98
C ASN A 144 15.43 -8.73 -21.10
N THR A 145 15.66 -8.41 -19.84
CA THR A 145 14.58 -8.01 -18.92
C THR A 145 13.91 -6.72 -19.35
N LEU A 146 14.67 -5.79 -19.92
CA LEU A 146 14.15 -4.53 -20.45
C LEU A 146 13.51 -4.66 -21.85
N GLY A 147 13.52 -5.86 -22.45
CA GLY A 147 13.01 -6.07 -23.82
C GLY A 147 13.89 -5.45 -24.91
N LEU A 148 15.17 -5.24 -24.60
CA LEU A 148 16.20 -4.66 -25.46
C LEU A 148 17.24 -5.72 -25.92
N ALA A 149 16.86 -6.98 -25.94
CA ALA A 149 17.70 -8.08 -26.41
C ALA A 149 18.35 -7.76 -27.75
N ASP A 150 19.57 -8.26 -27.95
CA ASP A 150 20.35 -8.13 -29.21
C ASP A 150 20.58 -6.68 -29.63
N GLY A 151 20.57 -5.75 -28.70
CA GLY A 151 20.77 -4.32 -28.96
C GLY A 151 19.60 -3.65 -29.68
N LYS A 152 18.37 -4.14 -29.43
CA LYS A 152 17.16 -3.52 -29.96
C LYS A 152 17.08 -2.05 -29.52
N ASN A 153 16.74 -1.16 -30.44
CA ASN A 153 16.65 0.29 -30.22
C ASN A 153 17.96 0.98 -29.83
N ARG A 154 19.13 0.35 -30.09
CA ARG A 154 20.43 0.97 -29.84
C ARG A 154 20.70 2.12 -30.81
N TYR A 155 21.62 2.94 -30.48
CA TYR A 155 22.12 4.03 -31.32
C TYR A 155 23.14 3.50 -32.34
N GLU A 156 22.66 3.05 -33.50
CA GLU A 156 23.46 2.33 -34.52
C GLU A 156 24.67 3.13 -35.05
N LYS A 157 24.58 4.47 -35.03
CA LYS A 157 25.70 5.31 -35.49
C LYS A 157 26.97 5.14 -34.68
N ALA A 158 26.83 4.68 -33.41
CA ALA A 158 27.94 4.44 -32.50
C ALA A 158 28.47 2.99 -32.54
N ASP A 159 27.86 2.07 -33.28
CA ASP A 159 28.23 0.65 -33.30
C ASP A 159 29.69 0.40 -33.66
N ALA A 160 30.28 1.27 -34.48
CA ALA A 160 31.68 1.15 -34.91
C ALA A 160 32.70 1.58 -33.85
N LEU A 161 32.26 2.21 -32.75
CA LEU A 161 33.16 2.71 -31.68
C LEU A 161 33.72 1.59 -30.81
N ASP A 162 32.86 0.62 -30.49
CA ASP A 162 33.22 -0.55 -29.70
C ASP A 162 32.28 -1.72 -30.00
N GLU A 163 32.77 -2.73 -30.70
CA GLU A 163 31.99 -3.90 -31.10
C GLU A 163 31.53 -4.77 -29.89
N THR A 164 32.09 -4.55 -28.71
CA THR A 164 31.72 -5.30 -27.48
C THR A 164 30.56 -4.65 -26.73
N LYS A 165 30.08 -3.48 -27.13
CA LYS A 165 29.06 -2.70 -26.48
C LYS A 165 27.88 -2.39 -27.38
N TYR A 166 26.71 -2.17 -26.74
CA TYR A 166 25.56 -1.51 -27.35
C TYR A 166 25.44 -0.10 -26.76
N PHE A 167 25.25 0.87 -27.64
CA PHE A 167 25.12 2.27 -27.25
C PHE A 167 23.65 2.66 -27.26
N TYR A 168 23.17 3.32 -26.20
CA TYR A 168 21.80 3.76 -26.04
C TYR A 168 21.76 5.23 -25.64
N GLN A 169 20.74 5.93 -26.15
CA GLN A 169 20.33 7.20 -25.55
C GLN A 169 19.67 6.92 -24.19
N SER A 170 19.72 7.90 -23.27
CA SER A 170 19.22 7.72 -21.90
C SER A 170 17.74 7.38 -21.84
N ASP A 171 16.94 8.00 -22.70
CA ASP A 171 15.49 7.81 -22.79
C ASP A 171 15.10 6.38 -23.18
N VAL A 172 15.89 5.68 -23.98
CA VAL A 172 15.63 4.29 -24.40
C VAL A 172 15.68 3.36 -23.19
N LEU A 173 16.74 3.42 -22.40
CA LEU A 173 16.91 2.54 -21.23
C LEU A 173 15.87 2.85 -20.13
N ILE A 174 15.63 4.12 -19.89
CA ILE A 174 14.65 4.60 -18.91
C ILE A 174 13.23 4.23 -19.31
N SER A 175 12.86 4.48 -20.57
CA SER A 175 11.53 4.14 -21.08
C SER A 175 11.29 2.63 -21.09
N ALA A 176 12.32 1.83 -21.38
CA ALA A 176 12.23 0.38 -21.34
C ALA A 176 11.96 -0.13 -19.90
N LEU A 177 12.67 0.39 -18.90
CA LEU A 177 12.44 0.04 -17.50
C LEU A 177 11.02 0.47 -17.05
N SER A 178 10.63 1.70 -17.33
CA SER A 178 9.32 2.25 -16.99
C SER A 178 8.18 1.46 -17.64
N SER A 179 8.31 1.14 -18.94
CA SER A 179 7.33 0.34 -19.68
C SER A 179 7.24 -1.08 -19.15
N GLY A 180 8.38 -1.68 -18.82
CA GLY A 180 8.44 -3.01 -18.21
C GLY A 180 7.76 -3.05 -16.83
N LEU A 181 8.04 -2.09 -15.96
CA LEU A 181 7.39 -1.95 -14.66
C LEU A 181 5.88 -1.68 -14.78
N THR A 182 5.45 -0.94 -15.82
CA THR A 182 4.02 -0.70 -16.07
C THR A 182 3.32 -1.96 -16.56
N ALA A 183 3.92 -2.70 -17.48
CA ALA A 183 3.31 -3.85 -18.14
C ALA A 183 3.32 -5.10 -17.23
N ASN A 184 4.39 -5.30 -16.47
CA ASN A 184 4.58 -6.48 -15.62
C ASN A 184 5.47 -6.15 -14.40
N ALA A 185 4.96 -5.29 -13.53
CA ALA A 185 5.68 -4.72 -12.39
C ALA A 185 6.44 -5.77 -11.59
N THR A 186 5.77 -6.84 -11.14
CA THR A 186 6.37 -7.86 -10.27
C THR A 186 7.55 -8.57 -10.94
N THR A 187 7.40 -8.99 -12.20
CA THR A 187 8.46 -9.71 -12.92
C THR A 187 9.68 -8.85 -13.15
N VAL A 188 9.48 -7.62 -13.65
CA VAL A 188 10.58 -6.70 -13.97
C VAL A 188 11.27 -6.23 -12.68
N LYS A 189 10.51 -5.85 -11.66
CA LYS A 189 11.03 -5.46 -10.36
C LYS A 189 11.92 -6.56 -9.76
N ASN A 190 11.38 -7.77 -9.63
CA ASN A 190 12.11 -8.90 -9.07
C ASN A 190 13.38 -9.25 -9.87
N ALA A 191 13.34 -9.12 -11.20
CA ALA A 191 14.50 -9.36 -12.04
C ALA A 191 15.58 -8.29 -11.83
N MET A 192 15.19 -7.01 -11.74
CA MET A 192 16.12 -5.90 -11.51
C MET A 192 16.72 -5.94 -10.10
N GLU A 193 15.91 -6.20 -9.08
CA GLU A 193 16.37 -6.36 -7.70
C GLU A 193 17.39 -7.52 -7.58
N ARG A 194 17.10 -8.65 -8.22
CA ARG A 194 18.00 -9.79 -8.29
C ARG A 194 19.29 -9.47 -9.04
N TYR A 195 19.18 -8.78 -10.16
CA TYR A 195 20.35 -8.37 -10.95
C TYR A 195 21.25 -7.45 -10.08
N ALA A 196 20.66 -6.48 -9.38
CA ALA A 196 21.39 -5.59 -8.48
C ALA A 196 22.03 -6.38 -7.31
N ALA A 197 21.28 -7.26 -6.67
CA ALA A 197 21.78 -8.06 -5.55
C ALA A 197 22.96 -8.98 -5.95
N THR A 198 22.94 -9.52 -7.19
CA THR A 198 23.97 -10.44 -7.67
C THR A 198 25.22 -9.72 -8.18
N ASN A 199 25.06 -8.59 -8.85
CA ASN A 199 26.15 -7.92 -9.58
C ASN A 199 26.57 -6.58 -8.96
N GLY A 200 25.83 -6.08 -7.98
CA GLY A 200 26.01 -4.75 -7.43
C GLY A 200 26.84 -4.69 -6.15
N THR A 201 26.99 -3.46 -5.67
CA THR A 201 27.62 -3.13 -4.40
C THR A 201 26.57 -2.62 -3.43
N ALA A 202 26.46 -3.25 -2.27
CA ALA A 202 25.55 -2.83 -1.22
C ALA A 202 26.00 -1.52 -0.58
N MET A 203 25.11 -0.55 -0.45
CA MET A 203 25.31 0.67 0.33
C MET A 203 25.25 0.35 1.83
N PRO A 204 25.77 1.19 2.72
CA PRO A 204 25.46 1.13 4.14
C PRO A 204 23.93 1.14 4.37
N LEU A 205 23.47 0.56 5.48
CA LEU A 205 22.06 0.69 5.86
C LEU A 205 21.73 2.16 6.12
N THR A 206 20.51 2.58 5.77
CA THR A 206 20.04 3.92 6.10
C THR A 206 20.08 4.14 7.62
N ASP A 207 20.51 5.33 8.02
CA ASP A 207 20.58 5.76 9.42
C ASP A 207 19.22 6.27 9.94
N SER A 208 19.20 6.88 11.12
CA SER A 208 18.00 7.45 11.74
C SER A 208 17.39 8.64 10.96
N TYR A 209 18.13 9.20 10.03
CA TYR A 209 17.66 10.23 9.09
C TYR A 209 17.16 9.64 7.77
N GLY A 210 17.11 8.32 7.66
CA GLY A 210 16.83 7.61 6.41
C GLY A 210 17.96 7.70 5.40
N LYS A 211 19.16 8.17 5.80
CA LYS A 211 20.25 8.50 4.90
C LYS A 211 21.19 7.34 4.70
N THR A 212 21.59 7.13 3.44
CA THR A 212 22.76 6.31 3.06
C THR A 212 23.53 6.98 1.94
N LYS A 213 24.80 6.63 1.74
CA LYS A 213 25.65 7.24 0.73
C LYS A 213 26.64 6.23 0.14
N ALA A 214 26.81 6.32 -1.19
CA ALA A 214 27.91 5.71 -1.93
C ALA A 214 28.82 6.83 -2.48
N GLU A 215 30.12 6.69 -2.33
CA GLU A 215 31.12 7.71 -2.72
C GLU A 215 32.09 7.15 -3.76
N ASN A 216 32.78 8.05 -4.45
CA ASN A 216 33.80 7.73 -5.45
C ASN A 216 33.27 6.84 -6.58
N LEU A 217 32.03 7.09 -7.02
CA LEU A 217 31.42 6.35 -8.09
C LEU A 217 32.03 6.75 -9.43
N PRO A 218 32.57 5.79 -10.23
CA PRO A 218 32.94 6.05 -11.62
C PRO A 218 31.72 6.57 -12.40
N LEU A 219 31.95 7.44 -13.37
CA LEU A 219 30.88 8.00 -14.20
C LEU A 219 30.18 6.89 -15.00
N GLY A 220 28.86 6.97 -15.11
CA GLY A 220 28.07 5.98 -15.83
C GLY A 220 26.59 5.96 -15.42
N LEU A 221 25.86 5.00 -15.94
CA LEU A 221 24.47 4.73 -15.59
C LEU A 221 24.44 3.61 -14.54
N TYR A 222 23.69 3.85 -13.48
CA TYR A 222 23.56 2.92 -12.35
C TYR A 222 22.13 2.45 -12.22
N LEU A 223 21.93 1.14 -12.10
CA LEU A 223 20.70 0.56 -11.57
C LEU A 223 20.81 0.55 -10.04
N VAL A 224 19.80 1.07 -9.38
CA VAL A 224 19.68 1.12 -7.93
C VAL A 224 18.41 0.38 -7.51
N ALA A 225 18.52 -0.51 -6.55
CA ALA A 225 17.41 -1.29 -6.02
C ALA A 225 17.50 -1.40 -4.50
N GLU A 226 16.36 -1.52 -3.85
CA GLU A 226 16.28 -1.91 -2.44
C GLU A 226 16.47 -3.42 -2.33
N THR A 227 17.56 -3.85 -1.74
CA THR A 227 17.93 -5.27 -1.63
C THR A 227 17.76 -5.83 -0.24
N LYS A 228 17.62 -4.94 0.77
CA LYS A 228 17.26 -5.32 2.13
C LYS A 228 16.44 -4.17 2.73
N VAL A 229 15.32 -4.49 3.30
CA VAL A 229 14.47 -3.53 3.99
C VAL A 229 14.27 -3.97 5.43
N PRO A 230 14.17 -3.03 6.37
CA PRO A 230 13.79 -3.37 7.74
C PRO A 230 12.36 -3.92 7.72
N GLU A 231 12.05 -4.67 8.75
CA GLU A 231 10.78 -5.36 8.92
C GLU A 231 9.52 -4.45 8.83
N MET A 232 9.67 -3.13 8.69
CA MET A 232 8.57 -2.16 8.64
C MET A 232 8.15 -1.70 7.24
N VAL A 233 8.90 -1.99 6.21
CA VAL A 233 8.60 -1.52 4.85
C VAL A 233 7.69 -2.53 4.16
N VAL A 234 6.49 -2.11 3.78
CA VAL A 234 5.46 -2.96 3.14
C VAL A 234 5.61 -3.03 1.62
N SER A 235 6.30 -2.03 1.04
CA SER A 235 6.58 -2.01 -0.40
C SER A 235 7.93 -1.39 -0.63
N THR A 236 8.83 -2.11 -1.28
CA THR A 236 10.09 -1.55 -1.75
C THR A 236 9.83 -0.55 -2.88
N THR A 237 10.66 0.49 -2.96
CA THR A 237 10.68 1.38 -4.13
C THR A 237 10.99 0.54 -5.38
N ASP A 238 10.35 0.86 -6.49
CA ASP A 238 10.69 0.22 -7.76
C ASP A 238 12.16 0.50 -8.09
N PRO A 239 12.90 -0.47 -8.64
CA PRO A 239 14.25 -0.27 -9.11
C PRO A 239 14.30 0.87 -10.12
N PHE A 240 15.32 1.70 -10.06
CA PHE A 240 15.46 2.86 -10.91
C PHE A 240 16.87 3.00 -11.47
N LEU A 241 16.97 3.72 -12.58
CA LEU A 241 18.24 4.07 -13.20
C LEU A 241 18.60 5.51 -12.81
N VAL A 242 19.87 5.74 -12.50
CA VAL A 242 20.42 7.07 -12.22
C VAL A 242 21.75 7.26 -12.93
N SER A 243 21.91 8.38 -13.61
CA SER A 243 23.17 8.76 -14.25
C SER A 243 24.07 9.48 -13.24
N VAL A 244 25.34 9.15 -13.23
CA VAL A 244 26.39 9.87 -12.52
C VAL A 244 27.42 10.33 -13.56
N PRO A 245 27.49 11.62 -13.89
CA PRO A 245 26.68 12.73 -13.41
C PRO A 245 25.28 12.78 -14.07
N MET A 246 24.41 13.61 -13.53
CA MET A 246 23.12 13.95 -14.12
C MET A 246 22.98 15.46 -14.29
N THR A 247 22.06 15.92 -15.12
CA THR A 247 21.68 17.33 -15.20
C THR A 247 20.67 17.70 -14.13
N SER A 248 20.66 18.95 -13.68
CA SER A 248 19.64 19.47 -12.75
C SER A 248 18.24 19.34 -13.36
N VAL A 249 17.30 18.80 -12.60
CA VAL A 249 15.89 18.73 -12.98
C VAL A 249 15.19 19.95 -12.42
N ASN A 250 14.40 20.63 -13.25
CA ASN A 250 13.53 21.78 -12.89
C ASN A 250 14.20 23.11 -12.50
N GLY A 251 15.46 23.33 -12.85
CA GLY A 251 16.04 24.68 -12.78
C GLY A 251 15.92 25.38 -11.43
N THR A 252 16.04 24.67 -10.31
CA THR A 252 15.95 25.25 -8.96
C THR A 252 17.12 26.18 -8.65
N ASN A 253 18.21 26.10 -9.40
CA ASN A 253 19.16 27.18 -9.51
C ASN A 253 18.83 27.95 -10.79
N ALA A 254 17.94 28.92 -10.69
CA ALA A 254 17.50 29.76 -11.81
C ALA A 254 18.66 30.45 -12.58
N SER A 255 19.88 30.34 -12.08
CA SER A 255 21.08 30.91 -12.70
C SER A 255 21.75 29.97 -13.72
N ASP A 256 21.52 28.64 -13.66
CA ASP A 256 22.19 27.70 -14.56
C ASP A 256 21.28 26.99 -15.56
N GLY A 257 19.96 27.20 -15.48
CA GLY A 257 19.01 26.71 -16.48
C GLY A 257 19.02 25.19 -16.71
N GLY A 258 19.61 24.39 -15.80
CA GLY A 258 19.80 22.96 -15.98
C GLY A 258 20.98 22.58 -16.86
N THR A 259 21.92 23.51 -17.06
CA THR A 259 23.11 23.33 -17.94
C THR A 259 24.29 22.70 -17.24
N ARG A 260 24.26 22.59 -15.90
CA ARG A 260 25.36 22.03 -15.12
C ARG A 260 25.20 20.56 -14.82
N TRP A 261 26.32 19.85 -14.86
CA TRP A 261 26.40 18.46 -14.44
C TRP A 261 26.55 18.34 -12.92
N ILE A 262 25.67 17.54 -12.31
CA ILE A 262 25.68 17.24 -10.89
C ILE A 262 26.36 15.90 -10.71
N TYR A 263 27.48 15.89 -10.01
CA TYR A 263 28.26 14.68 -9.70
C TYR A 263 27.86 14.09 -8.34
N ASP A 264 27.46 14.93 -7.40
CA ASP A 264 26.96 14.54 -6.07
C ASP A 264 25.44 14.55 -6.05
N ILE A 265 24.86 13.39 -6.34
CA ILE A 265 23.43 13.23 -6.55
C ILE A 265 22.73 12.90 -5.24
N THR A 266 21.62 13.56 -4.97
CA THR A 266 20.75 13.27 -3.83
C THR A 266 19.38 12.88 -4.29
N LEU A 267 18.87 11.73 -3.81
CA LEU A 267 17.57 11.17 -4.16
C LEU A 267 16.71 10.95 -2.90
N TYR A 268 15.40 11.06 -3.08
CA TYR A 268 14.40 10.90 -2.03
C TYR A 268 13.35 9.84 -2.41
N PRO A 269 13.74 8.56 -2.55
CA PRO A 269 12.79 7.50 -2.83
C PRO A 269 11.84 7.32 -1.65
N LYS A 270 10.57 7.06 -1.97
CA LYS A 270 9.48 6.95 -1.01
C LYS A 270 8.85 5.57 -1.12
N ASN A 271 8.54 4.96 0.02
CA ASN A 271 7.78 3.72 0.04
C ASN A 271 6.31 4.03 0.30
N LEU A 272 5.46 3.38 -0.48
CA LEU A 272 4.07 3.22 -0.12
C LEU A 272 4.00 2.08 0.90
N THR A 273 3.59 2.39 2.08
CA THR A 273 3.22 1.40 3.07
C THR A 273 1.73 1.14 2.88
N GLY A 274 1.35 -0.04 2.39
CA GLY A 274 -0.07 -0.36 2.17
C GLY A 274 -0.84 -0.26 3.49
N ILE A 275 -1.92 0.54 3.51
CA ILE A 275 -2.87 0.58 4.62
C ILE A 275 -3.97 -0.44 4.31
N PRO A 276 -4.36 -1.32 5.25
CA PRO A 276 -5.56 -2.12 5.10
C PRO A 276 -6.79 -1.24 4.90
N SER A 277 -7.83 -1.76 4.27
CA SER A 277 -9.16 -1.16 4.34
C SER A 277 -9.98 -1.83 5.44
N LEU A 278 -11.05 -1.17 5.87
CA LEU A 278 -12.03 -1.75 6.79
C LEU A 278 -13.42 -1.29 6.39
N GLU A 279 -14.34 -2.24 6.24
CA GLU A 279 -15.75 -1.99 5.97
C GLU A 279 -16.58 -3.02 6.73
N LYS A 280 -17.54 -2.56 7.54
CA LYS A 280 -18.45 -3.39 8.30
C LYS A 280 -19.86 -3.18 7.82
N THR A 281 -20.56 -4.29 7.56
CA THR A 281 -21.96 -4.27 7.12
C THR A 281 -22.73 -5.42 7.73
N LEU A 282 -24.06 -5.31 7.67
CA LEU A 282 -24.98 -6.30 8.20
C LEU A 282 -26.16 -6.52 7.25
N ARG A 283 -26.90 -7.59 7.48
CA ARG A 283 -28.21 -7.85 6.92
C ARG A 283 -28.99 -8.77 7.86
N GLU A 284 -30.32 -8.76 7.77
CA GLU A 284 -31.12 -9.77 8.45
C GLU A 284 -30.89 -11.15 7.80
N ALA A 285 -30.78 -12.19 8.63
CA ALA A 285 -30.41 -13.51 8.15
C ALA A 285 -31.55 -14.12 7.30
N LYS A 286 -31.17 -14.83 6.24
CA LYS A 286 -32.11 -15.52 5.36
C LYS A 286 -33.01 -16.52 6.11
N ALA A 287 -32.53 -17.08 7.21
CA ALA A 287 -33.28 -18.02 8.04
C ALA A 287 -34.58 -17.39 8.57
N ASP A 288 -34.56 -16.09 8.85
CA ASP A 288 -35.70 -15.37 9.43
C ASP A 288 -36.63 -14.80 8.34
N THR A 289 -36.09 -14.21 7.29
CA THR A 289 -36.85 -13.55 6.23
C THR A 289 -37.20 -14.44 5.04
N GLY A 290 -36.49 -15.54 4.86
CA GLY A 290 -36.57 -16.34 3.62
C GLY A 290 -35.93 -15.66 2.40
N LYS A 291 -35.40 -14.43 2.55
CA LYS A 291 -34.77 -13.61 1.51
C LYS A 291 -33.33 -13.35 1.88
N THR A 292 -32.52 -13.03 0.90
CA THR A 292 -31.16 -12.57 1.10
C THR A 292 -31.06 -11.16 0.54
N ASP A 293 -31.12 -10.18 1.44
CA ASP A 293 -30.94 -8.78 1.09
C ASP A 293 -29.44 -8.46 0.98
N ASP A 294 -29.12 -7.34 0.34
CA ASP A 294 -27.73 -6.87 0.26
C ASP A 294 -27.26 -6.38 1.62
N TYR A 295 -25.98 -6.55 1.86
CA TYR A 295 -25.35 -6.01 3.06
C TYR A 295 -25.31 -4.49 3.05
N ALA A 296 -25.63 -3.87 4.18
CA ALA A 296 -25.64 -2.42 4.39
C ALA A 296 -25.09 -2.04 5.78
N HIS A 297 -24.77 -0.76 5.99
CA HIS A 297 -24.35 -0.27 7.31
C HIS A 297 -25.52 -0.21 8.31
N THR A 298 -26.74 -0.23 7.84
CA THR A 298 -27.91 -0.19 8.68
C THR A 298 -28.93 -1.24 8.22
N GLY A 299 -29.67 -1.81 9.17
CA GLY A 299 -30.74 -2.73 8.89
C GLY A 299 -31.82 -2.67 9.99
N THR A 300 -32.98 -3.25 9.71
CA THR A 300 -34.04 -3.42 10.69
C THR A 300 -34.24 -4.90 11.00
N ALA A 301 -34.51 -5.21 12.24
CA ALA A 301 -34.81 -6.57 12.69
C ALA A 301 -35.72 -6.56 13.90
N SER A 302 -36.44 -7.65 14.11
CA SER A 302 -37.27 -7.88 15.28
C SER A 302 -36.54 -8.58 16.39
N ALA A 303 -37.00 -8.47 17.61
CA ALA A 303 -36.46 -9.22 18.74
C ALA A 303 -36.52 -10.74 18.46
N GLY A 304 -35.42 -11.41 18.64
CA GLY A 304 -35.25 -12.83 18.37
C GLY A 304 -34.70 -13.18 16.97
N ASP A 305 -34.67 -12.20 16.05
CA ASP A 305 -34.12 -12.41 14.72
C ASP A 305 -32.59 -12.55 14.75
N THR A 306 -32.08 -13.16 13.72
CA THR A 306 -30.63 -13.32 13.51
C THR A 306 -30.12 -12.30 12.50
N ILE A 307 -28.97 -11.72 12.79
CA ILE A 307 -28.28 -10.78 11.91
C ILE A 307 -27.01 -11.43 11.38
N ASP A 308 -26.85 -11.43 10.08
CA ASP A 308 -25.58 -11.76 9.41
C ASP A 308 -24.71 -10.50 9.39
N TYR A 309 -23.50 -10.58 9.94
CA TYR A 309 -22.49 -9.55 9.87
C TYR A 309 -21.34 -9.96 8.95
N GLN A 310 -20.81 -8.99 8.23
CA GLN A 310 -19.53 -9.15 7.52
C GLN A 310 -18.60 -7.96 7.78
N ILE A 311 -17.33 -8.26 7.91
CA ILE A 311 -16.26 -7.29 7.96
C ILE A 311 -15.33 -7.57 6.79
N ILE A 312 -15.13 -6.59 5.92
CA ILE A 312 -14.27 -6.68 4.74
C ILE A 312 -13.04 -5.82 4.98
N SER A 313 -11.88 -6.42 4.76
CA SER A 313 -10.59 -5.75 4.90
C SER A 313 -9.65 -6.16 3.77
N THR A 314 -9.17 -5.19 2.99
CA THR A 314 -8.14 -5.44 1.98
C THR A 314 -6.78 -5.46 2.65
N LEU A 315 -6.06 -6.55 2.47
CA LEU A 315 -4.70 -6.67 2.98
C LEU A 315 -3.77 -5.69 2.25
N PRO A 316 -2.77 -5.14 2.96
CA PRO A 316 -1.78 -4.29 2.32
C PRO A 316 -0.97 -5.07 1.29
N SER A 317 -0.35 -4.33 0.35
CA SER A 317 0.58 -4.92 -0.61
C SER A 317 1.83 -5.40 0.13
N ILE A 318 2.07 -6.70 0.11
CA ILE A 318 3.24 -7.35 0.72
C ILE A 318 4.16 -7.78 -0.41
N THR A 319 5.15 -6.95 -0.74
CA THR A 319 6.01 -7.15 -1.93
C THR A 319 7.44 -7.57 -1.59
N SER A 320 7.79 -7.65 -0.31
CA SER A 320 9.13 -7.90 0.17
C SER A 320 9.15 -8.98 1.25
N GLU A 321 10.20 -9.81 1.28
CA GLU A 321 10.42 -10.79 2.35
C GLU A 321 10.63 -10.17 3.73
N ALA A 322 11.11 -8.94 3.77
CA ALA A 322 11.43 -8.25 5.01
C ALA A 322 10.23 -7.51 5.58
N THR A 323 9.11 -7.52 4.88
CA THR A 323 7.91 -6.82 5.32
C THR A 323 6.81 -7.79 5.59
N TYR A 324 6.41 -7.91 6.82
CA TYR A 324 5.29 -8.73 7.17
C TYR A 324 4.47 -8.11 8.30
N LEU A 325 3.19 -8.48 8.30
CA LEU A 325 2.29 -8.16 9.40
C LEU A 325 2.68 -9.02 10.60
N SER A 326 2.90 -8.40 11.73
CA SER A 326 3.15 -9.07 13.01
C SER A 326 1.91 -9.13 13.90
N CYS A 327 0.86 -8.38 13.51
CA CYS A 327 -0.45 -8.40 14.14
C CYS A 327 -1.52 -8.06 13.10
N TYR A 328 -2.63 -8.77 13.14
CA TYR A 328 -3.85 -8.46 12.39
C TYR A 328 -5.03 -8.99 13.20
N THR A 329 -5.74 -8.08 13.87
CA THR A 329 -6.74 -8.43 14.88
C THR A 329 -7.99 -7.59 14.70
N PHE A 330 -9.13 -8.24 14.58
CA PHE A 330 -10.44 -7.58 14.61
C PHE A 330 -10.99 -7.65 16.04
N ILE A 331 -11.36 -6.50 16.58
CA ILE A 331 -12.05 -6.38 17.86
C ILE A 331 -13.43 -5.82 17.55
N ASP A 332 -14.43 -6.67 17.62
CA ASP A 332 -15.81 -6.37 17.30
C ASP A 332 -16.63 -6.27 18.58
N THR A 333 -17.40 -5.21 18.77
CA THR A 333 -18.11 -4.94 20.03
C THR A 333 -19.59 -4.72 19.76
N LEU A 334 -20.43 -5.65 20.21
CA LEU A 334 -21.88 -5.56 20.20
C LEU A 334 -22.41 -4.69 21.34
N SER A 335 -23.45 -3.92 21.06
CA SER A 335 -24.28 -3.32 22.11
C SER A 335 -25.02 -4.37 22.92
N ALA A 336 -25.51 -3.99 24.09
CA ALA A 336 -26.15 -4.88 25.06
C ALA A 336 -27.40 -5.61 24.52
N GLY A 337 -28.07 -5.08 23.48
CA GLY A 337 -29.24 -5.70 22.85
C GLY A 337 -28.95 -6.74 21.78
N LEU A 338 -27.69 -7.12 21.63
CA LEU A 338 -27.25 -8.09 20.62
C LEU A 338 -26.33 -9.14 21.27
N THR A 339 -26.52 -10.42 20.88
CA THR A 339 -25.74 -11.55 21.41
C THR A 339 -25.11 -12.36 20.28
N TYR A 340 -23.78 -12.58 20.32
CA TYR A 340 -23.07 -13.39 19.31
C TYR A 340 -23.55 -14.84 19.29
N THR A 341 -23.70 -15.40 18.09
CA THR A 341 -23.75 -16.84 17.90
C THR A 341 -22.32 -17.39 17.92
N LYS A 342 -21.94 -18.04 19.03
CA LYS A 342 -20.58 -18.53 19.19
C LYS A 342 -20.32 -19.74 18.31
N GLY A 343 -19.13 -19.79 17.68
CA GLY A 343 -18.65 -20.92 16.89
C GLY A 343 -18.98 -20.88 15.40
N ASP A 344 -19.57 -19.79 14.91
CA ASP A 344 -19.90 -19.60 13.50
C ASP A 344 -18.94 -18.64 12.74
N VAL A 345 -17.90 -18.17 13.41
CA VAL A 345 -16.92 -17.27 12.81
C VAL A 345 -16.17 -17.96 11.69
N ALA A 346 -16.20 -17.35 10.51
CA ALA A 346 -15.43 -17.80 9.36
C ALA A 346 -14.63 -16.62 8.76
N LEU A 347 -13.44 -16.91 8.27
CA LEU A 347 -12.57 -15.94 7.62
C LEU A 347 -12.23 -16.46 6.22
N GLU A 348 -12.61 -15.68 5.22
CA GLU A 348 -12.41 -16.00 3.81
C GLU A 348 -11.42 -15.01 3.20
N VAL A 349 -10.60 -15.48 2.26
CA VAL A 349 -9.67 -14.65 1.50
C VAL A 349 -10.04 -14.71 0.03
N PHE A 350 -10.12 -13.56 -0.61
CA PHE A 350 -10.49 -13.38 -2.00
C PHE A 350 -9.39 -12.65 -2.76
N SER A 351 -9.20 -13.00 -4.03
CA SER A 351 -8.28 -12.31 -4.93
C SER A 351 -8.84 -11.01 -5.51
N ASP A 352 -10.09 -10.68 -5.21
CA ASP A 352 -10.77 -9.47 -5.69
C ASP A 352 -11.52 -8.75 -4.58
N THR A 353 -11.72 -7.44 -4.74
CA THR A 353 -12.40 -6.59 -3.74
C THR A 353 -13.91 -6.79 -3.68
N ALA A 354 -14.49 -7.47 -4.66
CA ALA A 354 -15.93 -7.80 -4.68
C ALA A 354 -16.24 -9.14 -4.01
N CYS A 355 -15.23 -9.80 -3.43
CA CYS A 355 -15.32 -11.10 -2.75
C CYS A 355 -16.00 -12.19 -3.60
N LYS A 356 -15.66 -12.28 -4.88
CA LYS A 356 -16.22 -13.27 -5.82
C LYS A 356 -15.30 -14.46 -6.06
N ASN A 357 -14.00 -14.25 -6.04
CA ASN A 357 -13.01 -15.27 -6.34
C ASN A 357 -12.30 -15.69 -5.06
N ALA A 358 -12.90 -16.66 -4.36
CA ALA A 358 -12.34 -17.18 -3.11
C ALA A 358 -11.01 -17.91 -3.36
N VAL A 359 -10.01 -17.57 -2.56
CA VAL A 359 -8.68 -18.21 -2.55
C VAL A 359 -8.66 -19.29 -1.49
N THR A 360 -9.15 -18.98 -0.29
CA THR A 360 -9.23 -19.93 0.83
C THR A 360 -10.31 -19.50 1.83
N THR A 361 -10.74 -20.45 2.63
CA THR A 361 -11.66 -20.23 3.77
C THR A 361 -11.06 -20.89 4.98
N TRP A 362 -10.97 -20.17 6.08
CA TRP A 362 -10.48 -20.65 7.36
C TRP A 362 -11.59 -20.64 8.41
N LYS A 363 -11.58 -21.67 9.24
CA LYS A 363 -12.37 -21.74 10.47
C LYS A 363 -11.42 -21.74 11.66
N GLU A 364 -11.91 -21.41 12.83
CA GLU A 364 -11.10 -21.39 14.06
C GLU A 364 -10.36 -22.72 14.30
N ALA A 365 -11.03 -23.85 14.02
CA ALA A 365 -10.45 -25.20 14.16
C ALA A 365 -9.21 -25.42 13.27
N ASP A 366 -9.01 -24.64 12.21
CA ASP A 366 -7.86 -24.73 11.33
C ASP A 366 -6.61 -24.11 11.95
N GLY A 367 -6.77 -23.32 13.02
CA GLY A 367 -5.71 -22.73 13.82
C GLY A 367 -4.98 -21.54 13.17
N TYR A 368 -5.57 -20.92 12.15
CA TYR A 368 -5.02 -19.70 11.52
C TYR A 368 -5.39 -18.44 12.29
N PHE A 369 -6.47 -18.46 13.02
CA PHE A 369 -6.92 -17.40 13.92
C PHE A 369 -7.54 -18.02 15.19
N THR A 370 -7.71 -17.18 16.21
CA THR A 370 -8.43 -17.54 17.44
C THR A 370 -9.59 -16.59 17.64
N VAL A 371 -10.63 -17.06 18.31
CA VAL A 371 -11.79 -16.25 18.67
C VAL A 371 -11.93 -16.26 20.18
N SER A 372 -12.01 -15.07 20.76
CA SER A 372 -12.29 -14.91 22.19
C SER A 372 -13.41 -13.88 22.42
N TYR A 373 -14.13 -14.02 23.53
CA TYR A 373 -15.22 -13.14 23.89
C TYR A 373 -14.97 -12.59 25.29
N ASN A 374 -15.15 -11.29 25.44
CA ASN A 374 -14.98 -10.60 26.70
C ASN A 374 -16.10 -9.59 26.93
N ASP A 375 -16.73 -9.63 28.11
CA ASP A 375 -17.78 -8.70 28.45
C ASP A 375 -17.18 -7.49 29.17
N VAL A 376 -17.43 -6.31 28.64
CA VAL A 376 -16.96 -5.05 29.17
C VAL A 376 -18.13 -4.07 29.26
N ASN A 377 -18.50 -3.66 30.48
CA ASN A 377 -19.55 -2.68 30.75
C ASN A 377 -20.92 -3.01 30.07
N GLY A 378 -21.34 -4.27 30.10
CA GLY A 378 -22.58 -4.74 29.51
C GLY A 378 -22.57 -4.85 27.98
N LYS A 379 -21.41 -4.70 27.36
CA LYS A 379 -21.17 -4.97 25.93
C LYS A 379 -20.26 -6.17 25.79
N THR A 380 -20.51 -7.01 24.80
CA THR A 380 -19.63 -8.14 24.51
C THR A 380 -18.71 -7.81 23.36
N ALA A 381 -17.41 -7.91 23.59
CA ALA A 381 -16.39 -7.79 22.56
C ALA A 381 -15.94 -9.19 22.10
N MET A 382 -16.00 -9.44 20.80
CA MET A 382 -15.40 -10.58 20.12
C MET A 382 -14.04 -10.14 19.58
N THR A 383 -12.99 -10.86 19.92
CA THR A 383 -11.66 -10.65 19.38
C THR A 383 -11.32 -11.82 18.45
N VAL A 384 -11.05 -11.51 17.18
CA VAL A 384 -10.55 -12.44 16.17
C VAL A 384 -9.11 -12.07 15.85
N GLU A 385 -8.19 -12.85 16.37
CA GLU A 385 -6.75 -12.57 16.29
C GLU A 385 -6.06 -13.60 15.38
N MET A 386 -5.28 -13.13 14.42
CA MET A 386 -4.46 -14.01 13.58
C MET A 386 -3.34 -14.64 14.39
N THR A 387 -3.25 -15.96 14.36
CA THR A 387 -2.14 -16.70 14.98
C THR A 387 -0.84 -16.51 14.21
N ALA A 388 0.28 -16.94 14.80
CA ALA A 388 1.56 -17.00 14.07
C ALA A 388 1.47 -17.81 12.77
N LYS A 389 0.66 -18.90 12.77
CA LYS A 389 0.39 -19.70 11.58
C LYS A 389 -0.38 -18.92 10.52
N GLY A 390 -1.42 -18.17 10.93
CA GLY A 390 -2.22 -17.33 10.03
C GLY A 390 -1.41 -16.18 9.45
N LEU A 391 -0.63 -15.51 10.27
CA LEU A 391 0.28 -14.44 9.82
C LEU A 391 1.33 -14.97 8.85
N THR A 392 1.85 -16.19 9.06
CA THR A 392 2.77 -16.82 8.11
C THR A 392 2.11 -17.04 6.74
N GLU A 393 0.85 -17.47 6.70
CA GLU A 393 0.13 -17.65 5.43
C GLU A 393 -0.15 -16.30 4.73
N ILE A 394 -0.53 -15.28 5.48
CA ILE A 394 -0.76 -13.94 4.93
C ILE A 394 0.53 -13.37 4.32
N ASN A 395 1.63 -13.50 5.03
CA ASN A 395 2.92 -12.90 4.68
C ASN A 395 3.76 -13.75 3.73
N LYS A 396 3.33 -14.93 3.35
CA LYS A 396 4.10 -15.86 2.53
C LYS A 396 4.72 -15.15 1.33
N SER A 397 5.90 -14.59 1.54
CA SER A 397 6.79 -14.15 0.50
C SER A 397 7.92 -15.15 0.42
N LYS A 398 8.10 -15.77 -0.72
CA LYS A 398 9.28 -16.58 -0.96
C LYS A 398 10.44 -15.67 -1.25
N ALA A 399 11.65 -16.08 -0.82
CA ALA A 399 12.88 -15.35 -1.08
C ALA A 399 12.95 -14.90 -2.53
N VAL A 400 12.84 -13.60 -2.73
CA VAL A 400 12.82 -12.98 -4.07
C VAL A 400 14.10 -13.31 -4.84
N TYR A 401 15.18 -13.64 -4.12
CA TYR A 401 16.52 -13.85 -4.67
C TYR A 401 16.91 -15.32 -4.85
N ALA A 402 16.10 -16.28 -4.42
CA ALA A 402 16.48 -17.67 -4.45
C ALA A 402 16.06 -18.40 -5.75
N ASP A 403 15.00 -17.96 -6.41
CA ASP A 403 14.48 -18.56 -7.63
C ASP A 403 13.68 -17.57 -8.47
N ALA A 404 14.06 -17.43 -9.74
CA ALA A 404 13.41 -16.52 -10.69
C ALA A 404 11.95 -16.84 -10.99
N SER A 405 11.49 -18.04 -10.68
CA SER A 405 10.10 -18.49 -10.89
C SER A 405 9.19 -18.18 -9.69
N MET A 406 9.73 -17.60 -8.61
CA MET A 406 8.97 -17.39 -7.39
C MET A 406 8.08 -16.17 -7.48
N VAL A 407 6.79 -16.45 -7.53
CA VAL A 407 5.72 -15.48 -7.31
C VAL A 407 5.47 -15.39 -5.81
N ASN A 408 5.24 -14.16 -5.30
CA ASN A 408 4.70 -13.97 -3.96
C ASN A 408 3.45 -14.87 -3.80
N SER A 409 3.51 -15.84 -2.91
CA SER A 409 2.42 -16.80 -2.66
C SER A 409 1.61 -16.44 -1.42
N GLY A 410 1.82 -15.27 -0.83
CA GLY A 410 1.01 -14.73 0.25
C GLY A 410 -0.27 -14.08 -0.25
N PHE A 411 -0.97 -13.41 0.63
CA PHE A 411 -2.25 -12.76 0.36
C PHE A 411 -2.13 -11.25 0.18
N SER A 412 -1.00 -10.80 -0.37
CA SER A 412 -0.80 -9.40 -0.75
C SER A 412 -1.94 -8.92 -1.66
N ASP A 413 -2.48 -7.74 -1.39
CA ASP A 413 -3.60 -7.13 -2.13
C ASP A 413 -4.90 -7.97 -2.16
N CYS A 414 -4.96 -9.08 -1.43
CA CYS A 414 -6.18 -9.86 -1.28
C CYS A 414 -7.17 -9.18 -0.33
N THR A 415 -8.44 -9.54 -0.45
CA THR A 415 -9.50 -9.08 0.43
C THR A 415 -9.86 -10.18 1.42
N MET A 416 -9.81 -9.87 2.71
CA MET A 416 -10.32 -10.73 3.77
C MET A 416 -11.78 -10.37 4.08
N ARG A 417 -12.61 -11.38 4.24
CA ARG A 417 -13.98 -11.26 4.72
C ARG A 417 -14.16 -12.11 5.97
N LEU A 418 -14.40 -11.44 7.09
CA LEU A 418 -14.80 -12.09 8.34
C LEU A 418 -16.33 -12.11 8.40
N THR A 419 -16.93 -13.27 8.64
CA THR A 419 -18.39 -13.44 8.78
C THR A 419 -18.72 -14.10 10.11
N TYR A 420 -19.82 -13.67 10.70
CA TYR A 420 -20.41 -14.23 11.93
C TYR A 420 -21.86 -13.79 12.04
N THR A 421 -22.60 -14.39 12.98
CA THR A 421 -23.98 -14.00 13.25
C THR A 421 -24.18 -13.53 14.69
N ALA A 422 -25.21 -12.73 14.89
CA ALA A 422 -25.69 -12.34 16.21
C ALA A 422 -27.21 -12.37 16.26
N LYS A 423 -27.77 -12.61 17.45
CA LYS A 423 -29.20 -12.50 17.71
C LYS A 423 -29.56 -11.14 18.25
N VAL A 424 -30.71 -10.64 17.85
CA VAL A 424 -31.39 -9.52 18.48
C VAL A 424 -32.05 -10.01 19.76
N ASP A 425 -31.66 -9.47 20.90
CA ASP A 425 -32.18 -9.92 22.19
C ASP A 425 -33.63 -9.50 22.37
N SER A 426 -34.35 -10.21 23.24
CA SER A 426 -35.76 -9.97 23.52
C SER A 426 -36.00 -9.42 24.93
N ASP A 427 -34.95 -8.99 25.59
CA ASP A 427 -34.98 -8.43 26.95
C ASP A 427 -34.85 -6.91 26.96
N ASN A 428 -34.80 -6.36 28.16
CA ASN A 428 -34.74 -4.90 28.38
C ASN A 428 -33.38 -4.26 27.96
N SER A 429 -32.42 -5.05 27.51
CA SER A 429 -31.15 -4.54 26.97
C SER A 429 -31.28 -4.06 25.53
N LEU A 430 -32.33 -4.52 24.81
CA LEU A 430 -32.60 -4.10 23.45
C LEU A 430 -33.02 -2.64 23.37
N VAL A 431 -32.33 -1.87 22.56
CA VAL A 431 -32.69 -0.47 22.31
C VAL A 431 -33.69 -0.41 21.17
N VAL A 432 -34.92 0.05 21.52
CA VAL A 432 -36.02 0.23 20.55
C VAL A 432 -36.03 1.69 20.08
N GLY A 433 -36.26 1.91 18.79
CA GLY A 433 -36.39 3.23 18.16
C GLY A 433 -35.07 3.71 17.50
N ASP A 434 -34.97 5.02 17.30
CA ASP A 434 -34.03 5.67 16.42
C ASP A 434 -32.55 5.63 16.89
N LYS A 435 -32.28 5.23 18.13
CA LYS A 435 -30.90 5.09 18.62
C LYS A 435 -30.21 3.85 18.05
N GLY A 436 -30.99 2.80 17.77
CA GLY A 436 -30.47 1.53 17.25
C GLY A 436 -29.58 0.78 18.23
N ASN A 437 -29.17 -0.39 17.80
CA ASN A 437 -28.22 -1.27 18.48
C ASN A 437 -26.94 -1.30 17.68
N ASP A 438 -25.90 -0.68 18.19
CA ASP A 438 -24.63 -0.51 17.49
C ASP A 438 -23.74 -1.77 17.58
N ASN A 439 -23.01 -2.00 16.52
CA ASN A 439 -21.95 -2.97 16.45
C ASN A 439 -20.73 -2.33 15.81
N LYS A 440 -19.67 -2.16 16.59
CA LYS A 440 -18.45 -1.46 16.22
C LYS A 440 -17.29 -2.42 16.05
N VAL A 441 -16.55 -2.32 14.96
CA VAL A 441 -15.30 -3.05 14.75
C VAL A 441 -14.10 -2.12 14.82
N VAL A 442 -13.02 -2.59 15.44
CA VAL A 442 -11.69 -2.00 15.39
C VAL A 442 -10.76 -3.04 14.78
N LEU A 443 -10.17 -2.74 13.64
CA LEU A 443 -9.04 -3.49 13.12
C LEU A 443 -7.77 -2.93 13.73
N THR A 444 -7.02 -3.76 14.45
CA THR A 444 -5.69 -3.45 14.95
C THR A 444 -4.68 -4.24 14.14
N TRP A 445 -3.70 -3.56 13.59
CA TRP A 445 -2.65 -4.20 12.81
C TRP A 445 -1.30 -3.57 13.11
N LYS A 446 -0.25 -4.35 12.91
CA LYS A 446 1.12 -3.95 13.20
C LYS A 446 2.07 -4.59 12.19
N ARG A 447 3.01 -3.81 11.71
CA ARG A 447 4.16 -4.29 10.98
C ARG A 447 5.29 -4.65 11.94
N THR A 448 6.18 -5.54 11.53
CA THR A 448 7.19 -6.14 12.42
C THR A 448 8.14 -5.19 13.12
N SER A 449 8.36 -4.00 12.60
CA SER A 449 9.28 -3.02 13.20
C SER A 449 8.61 -1.83 13.85
N GLU A 450 7.29 -1.72 13.73
CA GLU A 450 6.58 -0.66 14.42
C GLU A 450 6.48 -0.98 15.91
N THR A 451 6.67 0.05 16.73
CA THR A 451 6.50 -0.05 18.18
C THR A 451 5.08 0.22 18.62
N PHE A 452 4.25 0.75 17.73
CA PHE A 452 2.84 1.06 17.93
C PHE A 452 1.96 0.22 17.01
N TYR A 453 0.68 0.13 17.37
CA TYR A 453 -0.34 -0.51 16.57
C TYR A 453 -1.13 0.57 15.83
N ASP A 454 -1.36 0.36 14.54
CA ASP A 454 -2.31 1.15 13.77
C ASP A 454 -3.72 0.59 13.93
N THR A 455 -4.72 1.46 13.84
CA THR A 455 -6.13 1.07 13.97
C THR A 455 -7.00 1.70 12.89
N LEU A 456 -7.98 0.92 12.42
CA LEU A 456 -9.10 1.39 11.63
C LEU A 456 -10.39 1.06 12.36
N VAL A 457 -11.42 1.88 12.18
CA VAL A 457 -12.69 1.73 12.87
C VAL A 457 -13.83 1.84 11.88
N ASP A 458 -14.84 0.97 12.02
CA ASP A 458 -16.10 1.06 11.30
C ASP A 458 -17.25 0.50 12.16
N ASP A 459 -18.50 0.83 11.83
CA ASP A 459 -19.66 0.38 12.58
C ASP A 459 -20.88 0.08 11.68
N ALA A 460 -21.83 -0.66 12.26
CA ALA A 460 -23.11 -0.94 11.64
C ALA A 460 -24.23 -0.97 12.71
N HIS A 461 -25.43 -0.58 12.33
CA HIS A 461 -26.54 -0.38 13.28
C HIS A 461 -27.77 -1.23 12.92
N VAL A 462 -28.30 -1.94 13.92
CA VAL A 462 -29.60 -2.63 13.83
C VAL A 462 -30.66 -1.80 14.53
N TYR A 463 -31.74 -1.51 13.83
CA TYR A 463 -32.88 -0.79 14.36
C TYR A 463 -34.03 -1.75 14.61
N THR A 464 -34.61 -1.65 15.80
CA THR A 464 -35.82 -2.36 16.18
C THR A 464 -36.88 -1.35 16.60
N TYR A 465 -38.08 -1.49 16.08
CA TYR A 465 -39.16 -0.55 16.35
C TYR A 465 -40.28 -1.23 17.15
N GLY A 466 -40.81 -0.53 18.12
CA GLY A 466 -41.97 -0.94 18.90
C GLY A 466 -43.26 -0.27 18.39
N ILE A 467 -44.37 -0.89 18.69
CA ILE A 467 -45.69 -0.31 18.42
C ILE A 467 -46.45 -0.19 19.75
N ASP A 468 -46.77 1.04 20.14
CA ASP A 468 -47.68 1.31 21.24
C ASP A 468 -49.10 1.37 20.72
N LEU A 469 -49.98 0.53 21.27
CA LEU A 469 -51.35 0.47 20.87
C LEU A 469 -52.27 0.73 22.06
N THR A 470 -53.02 1.84 22.01
CA THR A 470 -54.05 2.16 23.02
C THR A 470 -55.43 1.97 22.45
N LYS A 471 -56.20 1.10 23.07
CA LYS A 471 -57.62 0.90 22.75
C LYS A 471 -58.50 1.78 23.62
N LEU A 472 -59.35 2.57 22.98
CA LEU A 472 -60.36 3.38 23.66
C LEU A 472 -61.74 2.99 23.18
N PHE A 473 -62.72 2.96 24.10
CA PHE A 473 -64.13 2.83 23.79
C PHE A 473 -64.78 4.21 23.83
N SER A 474 -65.48 4.59 22.77
CA SER A 474 -66.07 5.92 22.61
C SER A 474 -67.12 6.23 23.65
N ASP A 475 -67.83 5.21 24.19
CA ASP A 475 -68.89 5.31 25.19
C ASP A 475 -68.39 5.04 26.65
N GLY A 476 -67.08 4.76 26.82
CA GLY A 476 -66.44 4.43 28.08
C GLY A 476 -66.95 3.15 28.76
N LYS A 477 -67.67 2.28 28.05
CA LYS A 477 -68.38 1.08 28.59
C LYS A 477 -67.88 -0.24 28.02
N GLY A 478 -66.89 -0.22 27.14
CA GLY A 478 -66.35 -1.42 26.52
C GLY A 478 -65.61 -2.33 27.51
N ASP A 479 -65.63 -3.62 27.22
CA ASP A 479 -64.91 -4.61 27.99
C ASP A 479 -63.58 -4.89 27.31
N PHE A 480 -62.48 -4.40 27.90
CA PHE A 480 -61.13 -4.55 27.36
C PHE A 480 -60.68 -6.01 27.33
N SER A 481 -61.22 -6.89 28.21
CA SER A 481 -60.91 -8.31 28.25
C SER A 481 -61.36 -9.08 27.00
N LYS A 482 -62.23 -8.48 26.19
CA LYS A 482 -62.74 -9.06 24.94
C LYS A 482 -62.11 -8.49 23.68
N VAL A 483 -61.10 -7.65 23.85
CA VAL A 483 -60.38 -7.07 22.69
C VAL A 483 -59.13 -7.89 22.40
N GLU A 484 -59.07 -8.39 21.18
CA GLU A 484 -57.87 -9.05 20.65
C GLU A 484 -57.27 -8.20 19.52
N PHE A 485 -55.94 -8.11 19.50
CA PHE A 485 -55.22 -7.47 18.41
C PHE A 485 -54.40 -8.49 17.68
N LEU A 486 -54.39 -8.43 16.36
CA LEU A 486 -53.51 -9.16 15.50
C LEU A 486 -52.56 -8.16 14.81
N VAL A 487 -51.28 -8.24 15.10
CA VAL A 487 -50.24 -7.44 14.44
C VAL A 487 -49.50 -8.33 13.47
N GLN A 488 -49.63 -8.00 12.18
CA GLN A 488 -48.92 -8.73 11.12
C GLN A 488 -47.74 -7.93 10.65
N ASN A 489 -46.55 -8.54 10.74
CA ASN A 489 -45.38 -8.09 9.98
C ASN A 489 -45.60 -8.49 8.51
N LYS A 490 -45.85 -7.50 7.65
CA LYS A 490 -46.12 -7.74 6.23
C LYS A 490 -44.87 -8.00 5.41
N THR A 491 -43.73 -7.54 5.89
CA THR A 491 -42.42 -7.75 5.22
C THR A 491 -42.08 -9.22 5.25
N ASP A 492 -42.20 -9.85 6.41
CA ASP A 492 -41.75 -11.22 6.64
C ASP A 492 -42.92 -12.20 6.73
N ASN A 493 -44.14 -11.68 6.63
CA ASN A 493 -45.41 -12.42 6.56
C ASN A 493 -45.68 -13.33 7.75
N TYR A 494 -45.42 -12.86 8.97
CA TYR A 494 -45.82 -13.55 10.20
C TYR A 494 -46.64 -12.65 11.14
N TYR A 495 -47.30 -13.26 12.13
CA TYR A 495 -47.99 -12.54 13.19
C TYR A 495 -47.09 -12.39 14.40
N VAL A 496 -46.96 -11.19 14.93
CA VAL A 496 -46.18 -10.89 16.14
C VAL A 496 -46.88 -11.53 17.34
N GLN A 497 -46.14 -12.36 18.11
CA GLN A 497 -46.58 -12.88 19.37
C GLN A 497 -46.20 -11.90 20.49
N ALA A 498 -47.17 -11.40 21.23
CA ALA A 498 -46.93 -10.59 22.41
C ALA A 498 -47.01 -11.46 23.66
N LYS A 499 -46.07 -11.29 24.58
CA LYS A 499 -46.12 -11.86 25.91
C LYS A 499 -46.62 -10.79 26.87
N LEU A 500 -47.73 -11.09 27.59
CA LEU A 500 -48.20 -10.19 28.65
C LEU A 500 -47.16 -10.10 29.74
N ASN A 501 -46.75 -8.89 30.09
CA ASN A 501 -46.01 -8.62 31.34
C ASN A 501 -46.96 -8.92 32.50
N GLN A 502 -46.50 -9.72 33.45
CA GLN A 502 -47.33 -10.08 34.62
C GLN A 502 -47.40 -8.99 35.68
N ASP A 503 -46.73 -7.86 35.46
CA ASP A 503 -46.60 -6.78 36.45
C ASP A 503 -47.46 -5.52 36.10
N GLU A 504 -48.41 -5.62 35.14
CA GLU A 504 -49.46 -4.58 34.88
C GLU A 504 -50.87 -5.07 35.13
#